data_c4ff4d28ab6baa54fc0c6f7007c3dffe
#
_entry.id   c4ff4d28ab6baa54fc0c6f7007c3dffe
#
_cell.length_a   1.000
_cell.length_b   1.000
_cell.length_c   1.000
_cell.angle_alpha   90.00
_cell.angle_beta   90.00
_cell.angle_gamma   90.00
#
_symmetry.space_group_name_H-M   'P 1'
#
loop_
_entity.id
_entity.type
_entity.pdbx_description
1 polymer ?
#
loop_
_entity_poly.entity_id
_entity_poly.type
_entity_poly.pdbx_seq_one_letter_code
_entity_poly.pdbx_strand_id
1 'polypeptide(L)'
;MLFQSITPLKYLIAGLGNIGPEYYGTRHNIGFMVLDGIAKMSNLVFKSGRYSFTTSLKYKGHTFILIKPTTYVNLSGKAIKFWLEKEKILPDKLLIILDDIALPFATIRIRANGSNGGHNGLKSIDETLGNQNYARMRFGIGDNFLKGKKANYVLSEFSAEENKNLPFCIEKLKLAALNFGLAGIQDTMNRFNGIVSFPEIL
;
A
#
# COMPACT_ATOMS: atom_id res chain seq x y z
N MET A 1 14.25 -2.71 -37.24
CA MET A 1 13.85 -2.28 -35.90
C MET A 1 13.89 -3.50 -35.01
N LEU A 2 14.89 -3.59 -34.13
CA LEU A 2 14.98 -4.67 -33.14
C LEU A 2 13.95 -4.36 -32.03
N PHE A 3 12.88 -5.12 -32.00
CA PHE A 3 12.02 -5.14 -30.80
C PHE A 3 12.84 -5.70 -29.65
N GLN A 4 13.37 -4.83 -28.80
CA GLN A 4 13.89 -5.26 -27.52
C GLN A 4 12.73 -5.96 -26.79
N SER A 5 12.83 -7.26 -26.60
CA SER A 5 11.89 -8.02 -25.77
C SER A 5 12.01 -7.47 -24.36
N ILE A 6 11.04 -6.65 -23.94
CA ILE A 6 10.96 -6.18 -22.57
C ILE A 6 10.75 -7.42 -21.70
N THR A 7 11.78 -7.82 -20.99
CA THR A 7 11.66 -8.92 -20.02
C THR A 7 10.60 -8.51 -18.98
N PRO A 8 9.50 -9.28 -18.82
CA PRO A 8 8.46 -8.92 -17.89
C PRO A 8 9.02 -8.81 -16.48
N LEU A 9 9.02 -7.61 -15.92
CA LEU A 9 9.44 -7.39 -14.54
C LEU A 9 8.29 -7.76 -13.58
N LYS A 10 8.66 -8.36 -12.44
CA LYS A 10 7.71 -8.63 -11.35
C LYS A 10 7.88 -7.58 -10.26
N TYR A 11 6.75 -7.14 -9.72
CA TYR A 11 6.66 -6.23 -8.57
C TYR A 11 5.81 -6.85 -7.48
N LEU A 12 6.18 -6.64 -6.23
CA LEU A 12 5.37 -7.00 -5.07
C LEU A 12 4.75 -5.72 -4.49
N ILE A 13 3.42 -5.64 -4.52
CA ILE A 13 2.67 -4.56 -3.92
C ILE A 13 1.93 -5.12 -2.71
N ALA A 14 2.29 -4.67 -1.53
CA ALA A 14 1.68 -5.12 -0.30
C ALA A 14 0.90 -3.97 0.36
N GLY A 15 -0.39 -4.17 0.55
CA GLY A 15 -1.20 -3.30 1.40
C GLY A 15 -1.12 -3.78 2.84
N LEU A 16 -0.84 -2.89 3.78
CA LEU A 16 -0.92 -3.23 5.21
C LEU A 16 -2.33 -3.02 5.74
N GLY A 17 -2.70 -3.84 6.71
CA GLY A 17 -4.01 -3.85 7.37
C GLY A 17 -4.15 -5.07 8.26
N ASN A 18 -5.26 -5.14 8.98
CA ASN A 18 -5.64 -6.30 9.78
C ASN A 18 -6.74 -7.09 9.09
N ILE A 19 -6.72 -8.40 9.28
CA ILE A 19 -7.80 -9.31 8.85
C ILE A 19 -8.91 -9.33 9.89
N GLY A 20 -10.12 -9.52 9.43
CA GLY A 20 -11.32 -9.64 10.26
C GLY A 20 -12.37 -8.60 9.85
N PRO A 21 -13.66 -8.95 9.97
CA PRO A 21 -14.75 -8.05 9.62
C PRO A 21 -14.73 -6.75 10.45
N GLU A 22 -14.26 -6.82 11.68
CA GLU A 22 -14.13 -5.70 12.62
C GLU A 22 -13.12 -4.62 12.17
N TYR A 23 -12.20 -4.96 11.25
CA TYR A 23 -11.21 -4.02 10.69
C TYR A 23 -11.59 -3.51 9.30
N TYR A 24 -12.71 -4.00 8.74
CA TYR A 24 -13.16 -3.55 7.44
C TYR A 24 -13.51 -2.06 7.49
N GLY A 25 -13.02 -1.28 6.51
CA GLY A 25 -13.27 0.15 6.44
C GLY A 25 -12.45 1.01 7.41
N THR A 26 -11.63 0.43 8.29
CA THR A 26 -10.81 1.21 9.22
C THR A 26 -9.65 1.93 8.53
N ARG A 27 -9.18 3.03 9.15
CA ARG A 27 -8.03 3.81 8.65
C ARG A 27 -6.79 2.94 8.44
N HIS A 28 -6.55 2.00 9.35
CA HIS A 28 -5.39 1.08 9.28
C HIS A 28 -5.46 0.12 8.10
N ASN A 29 -6.63 -0.09 7.53
CA ASN A 29 -6.85 -0.95 6.37
C ASN A 29 -6.81 -0.21 5.02
N ILE A 30 -6.36 1.04 4.98
CA ILE A 30 -6.23 1.78 3.71
C ILE A 30 -5.38 1.02 2.67
N GLY A 31 -4.33 0.33 3.10
CA GLY A 31 -3.52 -0.50 2.22
C GLY A 31 -4.33 -1.61 1.55
N PHE A 32 -5.23 -2.27 2.30
CA PHE A 32 -6.13 -3.29 1.76
C PHE A 32 -7.14 -2.67 0.78
N MET A 33 -7.73 -1.52 1.12
CA MET A 33 -8.71 -0.83 0.26
C MET A 33 -8.12 -0.48 -1.10
N VAL A 34 -6.88 0.00 -1.14
CA VAL A 34 -6.18 0.31 -2.40
C VAL A 34 -6.01 -0.94 -3.26
N LEU A 35 -5.57 -2.06 -2.65
CA LEU A 35 -5.40 -3.32 -3.38
C LEU A 35 -6.75 -3.91 -3.85
N ASP A 36 -7.80 -3.79 -3.04
CA ASP A 36 -9.16 -4.18 -3.45
C ASP A 36 -9.65 -3.34 -4.62
N GLY A 37 -9.34 -2.04 -4.61
CA GLY A 37 -9.62 -1.15 -5.73
C GLY A 37 -8.89 -1.55 -7.02
N ILE A 38 -7.59 -1.95 -6.94
CA ILE A 38 -6.84 -2.46 -8.10
C ILE A 38 -7.45 -3.77 -8.60
N ALA A 39 -7.78 -4.69 -7.71
CA ALA A 39 -8.37 -5.97 -8.07
C ALA A 39 -9.74 -5.78 -8.74
N LYS A 40 -10.61 -4.93 -8.19
CA LYS A 40 -11.93 -4.60 -8.76
C LYS A 40 -11.81 -4.01 -10.16
N MET A 41 -10.91 -3.05 -10.37
CA MET A 41 -10.67 -2.43 -11.68
C MET A 41 -10.25 -3.46 -12.73
N SER A 42 -9.60 -4.54 -12.33
CA SER A 42 -9.02 -5.56 -13.20
C SER A 42 -9.81 -6.88 -13.20
N ASN A 43 -11.00 -6.92 -12.60
CA ASN A 43 -11.84 -8.12 -12.42
C ASN A 43 -11.07 -9.30 -11.79
N LEU A 44 -10.20 -9.00 -10.82
CA LEU A 44 -9.41 -9.99 -10.12
C LEU A 44 -10.03 -10.30 -8.76
N VAL A 45 -9.83 -11.54 -8.30
CA VAL A 45 -10.25 -11.99 -6.98
C VAL A 45 -9.02 -12.40 -6.17
N PHE A 46 -8.94 -11.94 -4.92
CA PHE A 46 -7.93 -12.41 -3.98
C PHE A 46 -8.22 -13.85 -3.56
N LYS A 47 -7.17 -14.68 -3.58
CA LYS A 47 -7.23 -16.07 -3.12
C LYS A 47 -6.41 -16.22 -1.83
N SER A 48 -6.78 -17.17 -0.99
CA SER A 48 -5.98 -17.51 0.19
C SER A 48 -4.62 -18.04 -0.24
N GLY A 49 -3.56 -17.50 0.36
CA GLY A 49 -2.18 -17.88 0.17
C GLY A 49 -1.46 -17.98 1.51
N ARG A 50 -0.19 -18.41 1.49
CA ARG A 50 0.58 -18.49 2.72
C ARG A 50 0.86 -17.08 3.25
N TYR A 51 0.40 -16.78 4.48
CA TYR A 51 0.53 -15.50 5.19
C TYR A 51 -0.17 -14.30 4.55
N SER A 52 -0.95 -14.49 3.48
CA SER A 52 -1.67 -13.39 2.83
C SER A 52 -2.84 -13.86 1.98
N PHE A 53 -3.80 -12.98 1.72
CA PHE A 53 -4.59 -13.06 0.50
C PHE A 53 -3.75 -12.51 -0.65
N THR A 54 -3.82 -13.14 -1.82
CA THR A 54 -2.99 -12.79 -2.98
C THR A 54 -3.75 -12.86 -4.29
N THR A 55 -3.37 -12.00 -5.21
CA THR A 55 -3.75 -12.06 -6.62
C THR A 55 -2.61 -11.54 -7.50
N SER A 56 -2.70 -11.73 -8.80
CA SER A 56 -1.67 -11.29 -9.75
C SER A 56 -2.31 -10.53 -10.90
N LEU A 57 -1.81 -9.33 -11.15
CA LEU A 57 -2.21 -8.48 -12.26
C LEU A 57 -1.10 -8.45 -13.32
N LYS A 58 -1.42 -8.81 -14.56
CA LYS A 58 -0.58 -8.53 -15.72
C LYS A 58 -1.02 -7.21 -16.35
N TYR A 59 -0.14 -6.22 -16.37
CA TYR A 59 -0.48 -4.90 -16.86
C TYR A 59 0.71 -4.27 -17.58
N LYS A 60 0.50 -3.82 -18.81
CA LYS A 60 1.52 -3.16 -19.68
C LYS A 60 2.88 -3.89 -19.69
N GLY A 61 2.89 -5.21 -19.86
CA GLY A 61 4.10 -6.03 -19.95
C GLY A 61 4.75 -6.38 -18.60
N HIS A 62 4.23 -5.92 -17.48
CA HIS A 62 4.71 -6.24 -16.13
C HIS A 62 3.73 -7.11 -15.35
N THR A 63 4.24 -7.78 -14.32
CA THR A 63 3.43 -8.60 -13.40
C THR A 63 3.47 -7.96 -12.00
N PHE A 64 2.32 -7.63 -11.47
CA PHE A 64 2.14 -7.12 -10.11
C PHE A 64 1.55 -8.22 -9.23
N ILE A 65 2.32 -8.71 -8.27
CA ILE A 65 1.84 -9.61 -7.23
C ILE A 65 1.27 -8.72 -6.12
N LEU A 66 -0.04 -8.81 -5.90
CA LEU A 66 -0.74 -8.03 -4.90
C LEU A 66 -0.96 -8.92 -3.68
N ILE A 67 -0.56 -8.46 -2.49
CA ILE A 67 -0.75 -9.21 -1.26
C ILE A 67 -1.36 -8.35 -0.14
N LYS A 68 -2.33 -8.93 0.55
CA LYS A 68 -2.88 -8.43 1.81
C LYS A 68 -2.44 -9.41 2.91
N PRO A 69 -1.46 -9.06 3.77
CA PRO A 69 -1.02 -9.96 4.85
C PRO A 69 -2.18 -10.44 5.72
N THR A 70 -2.20 -11.73 6.05
CA THR A 70 -3.18 -12.33 6.97
C THR A 70 -2.61 -12.52 8.38
N THR A 71 -1.39 -12.04 8.60
CA THR A 71 -0.81 -11.86 9.92
C THR A 71 -1.30 -10.55 10.53
N TYR A 72 -1.26 -10.40 11.86
CA TYR A 72 -1.43 -9.08 12.45
C TYR A 72 -0.39 -8.11 11.88
N VAL A 73 -0.73 -6.80 11.82
CA VAL A 73 0.16 -5.78 11.20
C VAL A 73 1.58 -5.82 11.78
N ASN A 74 1.74 -6.01 13.08
CA ASN A 74 3.05 -6.12 13.74
C ASN A 74 3.85 -7.40 13.37
N LEU A 75 3.32 -8.28 12.54
CA LEU A 75 3.97 -9.48 11.99
C LEU A 75 4.02 -9.47 10.46
N SER A 76 3.76 -8.33 9.82
CA SER A 76 3.72 -8.20 8.36
C SER A 76 5.03 -8.58 7.67
N GLY A 77 6.18 -8.40 8.31
CA GLY A 77 7.49 -8.76 7.77
C GLY A 77 7.57 -10.22 7.33
N LYS A 78 6.94 -11.13 8.08
CA LYS A 78 6.89 -12.56 7.75
C LYS A 78 6.22 -12.83 6.39
N ALA A 79 5.10 -12.16 6.11
CA ALA A 79 4.40 -12.27 4.84
C ALA A 79 5.24 -11.68 3.70
N ILE A 80 5.81 -10.48 3.91
CA ILE A 80 6.62 -9.79 2.90
C ILE A 80 7.84 -10.64 2.51
N LYS A 81 8.62 -11.11 3.47
CA LYS A 81 9.81 -11.94 3.22
C LYS A 81 9.44 -13.19 2.44
N PHE A 82 8.41 -13.92 2.86
CA PHE A 82 7.95 -15.13 2.17
C PHE A 82 7.62 -14.87 0.69
N TRP A 83 6.90 -13.77 0.39
CA TRP A 83 6.48 -13.50 -0.99
C TRP A 83 7.61 -12.95 -1.87
N LEU A 84 8.54 -12.17 -1.32
CA LEU A 84 9.76 -11.78 -2.03
C LEU A 84 10.58 -13.00 -2.45
N GLU A 85 10.83 -13.93 -1.52
CA GLU A 85 11.58 -15.16 -1.78
C GLU A 85 10.84 -16.09 -2.77
N LYS A 86 9.55 -16.34 -2.55
CA LYS A 86 8.72 -17.20 -3.41
C LYS A 86 8.68 -16.73 -4.86
N GLU A 87 8.47 -15.43 -5.06
CA GLU A 87 8.34 -14.84 -6.39
C GLU A 87 9.69 -14.39 -6.98
N LYS A 88 10.78 -14.54 -6.23
CA LYS A 88 12.13 -14.10 -6.59
C LYS A 88 12.18 -12.60 -6.95
N ILE A 89 11.52 -11.78 -6.11
CA ILE A 89 11.43 -10.33 -6.27
C ILE A 89 12.44 -9.66 -5.34
N LEU A 90 13.24 -8.75 -5.87
CA LEU A 90 14.20 -7.97 -5.08
C LEU A 90 13.48 -6.84 -4.32
N PRO A 91 14.03 -6.38 -3.17
CA PRO A 91 13.42 -5.33 -2.35
C PRO A 91 13.18 -4.00 -3.07
N ASP A 92 13.97 -3.66 -4.09
CA ASP A 92 13.78 -2.47 -4.92
C ASP A 92 12.49 -2.51 -5.79
N LYS A 93 11.89 -3.69 -5.95
CA LYS A 93 10.59 -3.94 -6.62
C LYS A 93 9.45 -4.15 -5.63
N LEU A 94 9.67 -3.88 -4.34
CA LEU A 94 8.65 -3.93 -3.28
C LEU A 94 8.07 -2.54 -3.05
N LEU A 95 6.75 -2.41 -3.05
CA LEU A 95 6.02 -1.25 -2.58
C LEU A 95 5.09 -1.65 -1.42
N ILE A 96 5.23 -0.96 -0.29
CA ILE A 96 4.33 -1.08 0.87
C ILE A 96 3.37 0.10 0.89
N ILE A 97 2.06 -0.18 0.99
CA ILE A 97 1.00 0.83 1.11
C ILE A 97 0.44 0.77 2.52
N LEU A 98 0.39 1.93 3.21
CA LEU A 98 0.02 2.00 4.63
C LEU A 98 -0.57 3.37 4.99
N ASP A 99 -1.21 3.45 6.16
CA ASP A 99 -1.63 4.68 6.81
C ASP A 99 -0.46 5.43 7.48
N ASP A 100 -0.62 6.74 7.64
CA ASP A 100 0.32 7.58 8.38
C ASP A 100 -0.42 8.68 9.16
N ILE A 101 -0.36 8.62 10.48
CA ILE A 101 -0.96 9.63 11.38
C ILE A 101 -0.22 10.97 11.36
N ALA A 102 1.05 11.00 10.96
CA ALA A 102 1.84 12.24 10.91
C ALA A 102 1.60 13.07 9.64
N LEU A 103 0.68 12.63 8.79
CA LEU A 103 0.28 13.33 7.58
C LEU A 103 -1.20 13.73 7.67
N PRO A 104 -1.56 14.94 7.26
CA PRO A 104 -2.96 15.32 7.12
C PRO A 104 -3.72 14.33 6.23
N PHE A 105 -5.03 14.17 6.49
CA PHE A 105 -5.91 13.35 5.64
C PHE A 105 -5.72 13.69 4.15
N ALA A 106 -5.81 12.67 3.30
CA ALA A 106 -5.65 12.77 1.84
C ALA A 106 -4.25 13.18 1.35
N THR A 107 -3.23 13.18 2.21
CA THR A 107 -1.85 13.41 1.79
C THR A 107 -1.18 12.09 1.41
N ILE A 108 -0.57 12.04 0.23
CA ILE A 108 0.24 10.90 -0.24
C ILE A 108 1.71 11.26 -0.09
N ARG A 109 2.47 10.38 0.57
CA ARG A 109 3.93 10.50 0.70
C ARG A 109 4.61 9.19 0.32
N ILE A 110 5.28 9.22 -0.83
CA ILE A 110 6.02 8.08 -1.39
C ILE A 110 7.51 8.34 -1.20
N ARG A 111 8.26 7.32 -0.76
CA ARG A 111 9.71 7.34 -0.59
C ARG A 111 10.30 6.00 -1.02
N ALA A 112 11.51 6.03 -1.60
CA ALA A 112 12.26 4.83 -1.98
C ALA A 112 12.76 4.03 -0.76
N ASN A 113 12.99 4.72 0.36
CA ASN A 113 13.44 4.17 1.64
C ASN A 113 13.01 5.09 2.81
N GLY A 114 13.38 4.78 4.03
CA GLY A 114 13.16 5.65 5.20
C GLY A 114 12.78 4.87 6.46
N SER A 115 12.69 5.56 7.60
CA SER A 115 12.32 4.98 8.89
C SER A 115 10.88 4.47 8.92
N ASN A 116 10.57 3.61 9.88
CA ASN A 116 9.20 3.09 10.09
C ASN A 116 8.23 4.14 10.65
N GLY A 117 8.72 5.27 11.21
CA GLY A 117 7.86 6.32 11.76
C GLY A 117 6.94 5.85 12.90
N GLY A 118 7.32 4.79 13.61
CA GLY A 118 6.51 4.19 14.67
C GLY A 118 5.31 3.37 14.16
N HIS A 119 5.26 3.04 12.87
CA HIS A 119 4.26 2.14 12.31
C HIS A 119 4.71 0.68 12.52
N ASN A 120 3.94 -0.09 13.31
CA ASN A 120 4.31 -1.45 13.71
C ASN A 120 4.52 -2.41 12.53
N GLY A 121 3.77 -2.24 11.45
CA GLY A 121 3.93 -3.04 10.24
C GLY A 121 5.28 -2.78 9.55
N LEU A 122 5.68 -1.53 9.40
CA LEU A 122 6.98 -1.19 8.85
C LEU A 122 8.12 -1.64 9.78
N LYS A 123 7.96 -1.48 11.10
CA LYS A 123 8.94 -1.99 12.07
C LYS A 123 9.18 -3.49 11.88
N SER A 124 8.12 -4.27 11.78
CA SER A 124 8.20 -5.72 11.52
C SER A 124 8.89 -6.04 10.19
N ILE A 125 8.63 -5.26 9.14
CA ILE A 125 9.27 -5.46 7.84
C ILE A 125 10.75 -5.12 7.92
N ASP A 126 11.11 -3.97 8.51
CA ASP A 126 12.50 -3.52 8.69
C ASP A 126 13.32 -4.58 9.45
N GLU A 127 12.79 -5.11 10.57
CA GLU A 127 13.43 -6.15 11.38
C GLU A 127 13.58 -7.48 10.60
N THR A 128 12.56 -7.86 9.83
CA THR A 128 12.56 -9.13 9.09
C THR A 128 13.48 -9.10 7.88
N LEU A 129 13.55 -7.96 7.17
CA LEU A 129 14.43 -7.79 6.00
C LEU A 129 15.85 -7.35 6.37
N GLY A 130 16.07 -6.87 7.60
CA GLY A 130 17.35 -6.34 8.08
C GLY A 130 17.75 -5.00 7.46
N ASN A 131 16.82 -4.34 6.76
CA ASN A 131 17.08 -3.05 6.13
C ASN A 131 15.78 -2.28 5.84
N GLN A 132 15.92 -1.04 5.36
CA GLN A 132 14.83 -0.13 5.02
C GLN A 132 14.81 0.23 3.52
N ASN A 133 15.47 -0.54 2.66
CA ASN A 133 15.66 -0.27 1.25
C ASN A 133 14.53 -0.85 0.39
N TYR A 134 13.31 -0.40 0.63
CA TYR A 134 12.13 -0.72 -0.16
C TYR A 134 11.20 0.50 -0.23
N ALA A 135 10.40 0.61 -1.29
CA ALA A 135 9.48 1.71 -1.46
C ALA A 135 8.29 1.63 -0.49
N ARG A 136 7.88 2.80 0.01
CA ARG A 136 6.68 2.95 0.85
C ARG A 136 5.82 4.09 0.36
N MET A 137 4.54 3.83 0.28
CA MET A 137 3.51 4.80 -0.04
C MET A 137 2.62 4.97 1.19
N ARG A 138 2.76 6.12 1.85
CA ARG A 138 2.04 6.49 3.06
C ARG A 138 0.84 7.35 2.69
N PHE A 139 -0.30 7.00 3.22
CA PHE A 139 -1.52 7.78 3.10
C PHE A 139 -1.83 8.46 4.44
N GLY A 140 -1.92 9.79 4.43
CA GLY A 140 -2.24 10.58 5.59
C GLY A 140 -3.66 10.33 6.06
N ILE A 141 -3.79 10.00 7.33
CA ILE A 141 -5.08 9.80 8.01
C ILE A 141 -5.35 10.86 9.07
N GLY A 142 -4.40 11.81 9.28
CA GLY A 142 -4.47 12.83 10.32
C GLY A 142 -4.18 12.29 11.72
N ASP A 143 -4.18 13.19 12.68
CA ASP A 143 -3.84 12.92 14.08
C ASP A 143 -4.92 13.43 15.07
N ASN A 144 -6.16 13.56 14.61
CA ASN A 144 -7.27 14.07 15.41
C ASN A 144 -7.73 13.05 16.47
N PHE A 145 -6.87 12.79 17.44
CA PHE A 145 -7.17 11.89 18.57
C PHE A 145 -6.53 12.39 19.87
N LEU A 146 -7.15 12.01 20.99
CA LEU A 146 -6.63 12.35 22.32
C LEU A 146 -5.35 11.56 22.62
N LYS A 147 -4.47 12.16 23.43
CA LYS A 147 -3.23 11.52 23.90
C LYS A 147 -3.54 10.12 24.48
N GLY A 148 -2.81 9.10 24.01
CA GLY A 148 -2.99 7.70 24.40
C GLY A 148 -4.07 6.94 23.62
N LYS A 149 -4.84 7.59 22.73
CA LYS A 149 -5.91 6.94 21.93
C LYS A 149 -5.52 6.61 20.49
N LYS A 150 -4.22 6.65 20.16
CA LYS A 150 -3.69 6.35 18.83
C LYS A 150 -4.20 5.01 18.26
N ALA A 151 -4.15 3.93 19.06
CA ALA A 151 -4.59 2.61 18.61
C ALA A 151 -6.08 2.60 18.22
N ASN A 152 -6.93 3.21 19.03
CA ASN A 152 -8.36 3.30 18.75
C ASN A 152 -8.62 4.11 17.48
N TYR A 153 -7.86 5.19 17.25
CA TYR A 153 -8.02 6.04 16.08
C TYR A 153 -7.67 5.32 14.77
N VAL A 154 -6.53 4.65 14.70
CA VAL A 154 -6.15 3.93 13.48
C VAL A 154 -7.09 2.75 13.19
N LEU A 155 -7.68 2.15 14.22
CA LEU A 155 -8.67 1.07 14.11
C LEU A 155 -10.12 1.57 13.97
N SER A 156 -10.36 2.88 13.93
CA SER A 156 -11.68 3.43 13.63
C SER A 156 -11.89 3.63 12.13
N GLU A 157 -13.15 3.65 11.71
CA GLU A 157 -13.53 4.00 10.34
C GLU A 157 -13.25 5.48 10.03
N PHE A 158 -13.12 5.80 8.76
CA PHE A 158 -13.09 7.19 8.29
C PHE A 158 -14.41 7.89 8.64
N SER A 159 -14.35 9.20 8.94
CA SER A 159 -15.54 10.00 9.19
C SER A 159 -16.43 10.08 7.94
N ALA A 160 -17.67 10.51 8.10
CA ALA A 160 -18.60 10.69 6.98
C ALA A 160 -18.04 11.69 5.93
N GLU A 161 -17.33 12.74 6.39
CA GLU A 161 -16.70 13.71 5.52
C GLU A 161 -15.48 13.13 4.78
N GLU A 162 -14.62 12.41 5.49
CA GLU A 162 -13.47 11.72 4.89
C GLU A 162 -13.94 10.66 3.88
N ASN A 163 -15.00 9.91 4.19
CA ASN A 163 -15.56 8.89 3.32
C ASN A 163 -16.11 9.43 1.98
N LYS A 164 -16.58 10.68 1.94
CA LYS A 164 -16.96 11.33 0.67
C LYS A 164 -15.77 11.46 -0.30
N ASN A 165 -14.59 11.71 0.25
CA ASN A 165 -13.38 11.98 -0.51
C ASN A 165 -12.47 10.73 -0.67
N LEU A 166 -12.67 9.71 0.16
CA LEU A 166 -11.85 8.49 0.16
C LEU A 166 -11.79 7.77 -1.20
N PRO A 167 -12.89 7.68 -2.00
CA PRO A 167 -12.82 7.08 -3.33
C PRO A 167 -11.81 7.77 -4.26
N PHE A 168 -11.73 9.11 -4.25
CA PHE A 168 -10.76 9.86 -5.05
C PHE A 168 -9.32 9.58 -4.59
N CYS A 169 -9.12 9.48 -3.27
CA CYS A 169 -7.83 9.11 -2.70
C CYS A 169 -7.41 7.70 -3.14
N ILE A 170 -8.32 6.72 -3.05
CA ILE A 170 -8.06 5.35 -3.48
C ILE A 170 -7.70 5.29 -4.96
N GLU A 171 -8.43 6.01 -5.82
CA GLU A 171 -8.09 6.08 -7.26
C GLU A 171 -6.66 6.60 -7.48
N LYS A 172 -6.27 7.68 -6.81
CA LYS A 172 -4.92 8.24 -6.95
C LYS A 172 -3.85 7.29 -6.42
N LEU A 173 -4.11 6.61 -5.30
CA LEU A 173 -3.20 5.61 -4.72
C LEU A 173 -3.04 4.38 -5.63
N LYS A 174 -4.11 3.91 -6.27
CA LYS A 174 -4.06 2.83 -7.28
C LYS A 174 -3.18 3.21 -8.47
N LEU A 175 -3.38 4.41 -9.02
CA LEU A 175 -2.56 4.92 -10.12
C LEU A 175 -1.09 5.02 -9.72
N ALA A 176 -0.80 5.52 -8.51
CA ALA A 176 0.56 5.61 -8.00
C ALA A 176 1.20 4.22 -7.83
N ALA A 177 0.45 3.24 -7.31
CA ALA A 177 0.95 1.87 -7.13
C ALA A 177 1.30 1.20 -8.48
N LEU A 178 0.49 1.40 -9.51
CA LEU A 178 0.79 0.89 -10.85
C LEU A 178 1.93 1.67 -11.50
N ASN A 179 1.99 2.98 -11.32
CA ASN A 179 3.06 3.83 -11.86
C ASN A 179 4.44 3.43 -11.31
N PHE A 180 4.51 2.99 -10.05
CA PHE A 180 5.75 2.48 -9.45
C PHE A 180 6.39 1.37 -10.30
N GLY A 181 5.60 0.44 -10.81
CA GLY A 181 6.10 -0.60 -11.69
C GLY A 181 6.35 -0.16 -13.13
N LEU A 182 5.60 0.83 -13.63
CA LEU A 182 5.67 1.27 -15.03
C LEU A 182 6.76 2.30 -15.29
N ALA A 183 6.93 3.26 -14.38
CA ALA A 183 7.82 4.42 -14.56
C ALA A 183 8.88 4.54 -13.45
N GLY A 184 8.84 3.63 -12.45
CA GLY A 184 9.79 3.59 -11.34
C GLY A 184 9.47 4.56 -10.22
N ILE A 185 10.26 4.46 -9.15
CA ILE A 185 10.01 5.16 -7.88
C ILE A 185 10.15 6.68 -8.02
N GLN A 186 11.13 7.16 -8.79
CA GLN A 186 11.39 8.59 -8.90
C GLN A 186 10.24 9.33 -9.59
N ASP A 187 9.77 8.81 -10.73
CA ASP A 187 8.61 9.37 -11.45
C ASP A 187 7.36 9.31 -10.58
N THR A 188 7.17 8.20 -9.86
CA THR A 188 6.03 8.04 -8.96
C THR A 188 6.05 9.07 -7.82
N MET A 189 7.20 9.34 -7.21
CA MET A 189 7.34 10.39 -6.19
C MET A 189 7.01 11.77 -6.75
N ASN A 190 7.53 12.10 -7.94
CA ASN A 190 7.34 13.42 -8.55
C ASN A 190 5.86 13.68 -8.89
N ARG A 191 5.15 12.66 -9.36
CA ARG A 191 3.76 12.80 -9.85
C ARG A 191 2.69 12.67 -8.79
N PHE A 192 2.93 11.91 -7.74
CA PHE A 192 1.87 11.51 -6.80
C PHE A 192 2.07 12.00 -5.36
N ASN A 193 3.25 12.51 -4.99
CA ASN A 193 3.43 13.13 -3.68
C ASN A 193 2.61 14.42 -3.57
N GLY A 194 1.96 14.62 -2.41
CA GLY A 194 1.19 15.81 -2.10
C GLY A 194 -0.23 15.50 -1.67
N ILE A 195 -1.04 16.53 -1.55
CA ILE A 195 -2.45 16.43 -1.18
C ILE A 195 -3.27 16.03 -2.41
N VAL A 196 -4.21 15.12 -2.23
CA VAL A 196 -5.16 14.74 -3.28
C VAL A 196 -6.16 15.88 -3.48
N SER A 197 -6.26 16.39 -4.71
CA SER A 197 -7.29 17.37 -5.06
C SER A 197 -8.63 16.66 -5.25
N PHE A 198 -9.68 17.24 -4.75
CA PHE A 198 -11.06 16.77 -4.92
C PHE A 198 -11.79 17.65 -5.92
N PRO A 199 -12.74 17.09 -6.70
CA PRO A 199 -13.62 17.93 -7.49
C PRO A 199 -14.45 18.82 -6.56
N GLU A 200 -14.62 20.09 -6.94
CA GLU A 200 -15.58 20.96 -6.26
C GLU A 200 -16.98 20.37 -6.45
N ILE A 201 -17.66 20.13 -5.34
CA ILE A 201 -19.07 19.72 -5.37
C ILE A 201 -19.86 21.01 -5.64
N LEU A 202 -20.24 21.21 -6.90
CA LEU A 202 -21.16 22.26 -7.31
C LEU A 202 -22.58 21.96 -6.79
#